data_00575f4be1f685a1af6540daebac94e9
#
_entry.id   00575f4be1f685a1af6540daebac94e9
#
_cell.length_a   1.000
_cell.length_b   1.000
_cell.length_c   1.000
_cell.angle_alpha   90.00
_cell.angle_beta   90.00
_cell.angle_gamma   90.00
#
_symmetry.space_group_name_H-M   'P 1'
#
loop_
_entity.id
_entity.type
_entity.pdbx_description
1 polymer ?
#
loop_
_entity_poly.entity_id
_entity_poly.type
_entity_poly.pdbx_seq_one_letter_code
_entity_poly.pdbx_strand_id
1 'polypeptide(L)'
;MKFYPINLNLENKKCFVVGGGEVAARKVCGLLDAGAVVEVIAPEVCKKISTLAAEKKITLRLEKYSAEKISDGVILIAATNNHELNKKILSDGRQKNFLVNVVEGESDFNVPSKIQRGDFLLTISTGGSSPAFSKFVRENLEQDFDKNFGEGLKIISHYRQEVKNILQNHEDRKKFWREILTPEMWKLFKAGELEKAEAIIKNALDSVGTEL
;
A
#
# COMPACT_ATOMS: atom_id res chain seq x y z
N MET A 1 20.25 -5.59 7.62
CA MET A 1 19.02 -5.59 6.82
C MET A 1 19.31 -4.90 5.49
N LYS A 2 18.96 -5.49 4.34
CA LYS A 2 19.27 -4.94 3.00
C LYS A 2 18.25 -3.88 2.56
N PHE A 3 17.01 -3.96 3.06
CA PHE A 3 15.91 -3.08 2.64
C PHE A 3 15.51 -2.12 3.75
N TYR A 4 15.27 -0.86 3.38
CA TYR A 4 14.69 0.15 4.25
C TYR A 4 13.18 0.22 4.02
N PRO A 5 12.33 0.00 5.06
CA PRO A 5 10.89 0.01 4.89
C PRO A 5 10.37 1.44 4.75
N ILE A 6 9.64 1.67 3.66
CA ILE A 6 8.98 2.94 3.37
C ILE A 6 7.58 2.71 2.80
N ASN A 7 6.69 3.66 2.98
CA ASN A 7 5.43 3.76 2.26
C ASN A 7 5.56 4.87 1.22
N LEU A 8 5.39 4.54 -0.06
CA LEU A 8 5.41 5.52 -1.16
C LEU A 8 4.00 6.05 -1.41
N ASN A 9 3.86 7.36 -1.42
CA ASN A 9 2.64 7.99 -1.93
C ASN A 9 2.69 8.02 -3.46
N LEU A 10 1.83 7.21 -4.08
CA LEU A 10 1.72 7.10 -5.54
C LEU A 10 0.47 7.79 -6.09
N GLU A 11 -0.29 8.48 -5.26
CA GLU A 11 -1.49 9.20 -5.71
C GLU A 11 -1.16 10.18 -6.84
N ASN A 12 -1.82 10.00 -7.98
CA ASN A 12 -1.60 10.78 -9.21
C ASN A 12 -0.16 10.71 -9.77
N LYS A 13 0.67 9.76 -9.32
CA LYS A 13 2.02 9.57 -9.84
C LYS A 13 2.01 8.60 -11.02
N LYS A 14 2.75 8.94 -12.07
CA LYS A 14 2.89 8.09 -13.24
C LYS A 14 3.78 6.88 -12.94
N CYS A 15 3.27 5.70 -13.29
CA CYS A 15 3.95 4.43 -13.11
C CYS A 15 3.86 3.62 -14.41
N PHE A 16 4.92 2.91 -14.77
CA PHE A 16 4.98 2.08 -15.97
C PHE A 16 5.05 0.60 -15.60
N VAL A 17 4.37 -0.22 -16.39
CA VAL A 17 4.47 -1.68 -16.33
C VAL A 17 4.79 -2.19 -17.72
N VAL A 18 5.93 -2.85 -17.87
CA VAL A 18 6.33 -3.51 -19.11
C VAL A 18 6.06 -5.00 -18.99
N GLY A 19 5.14 -5.49 -19.81
CA GLY A 19 4.64 -6.85 -19.79
C GLY A 19 3.12 -6.92 -19.75
N GLY A 20 2.53 -7.98 -20.30
CA GLY A 20 1.08 -8.12 -20.50
C GLY A 20 0.44 -9.33 -19.83
N GLY A 21 1.21 -10.15 -19.10
CA GLY A 21 0.73 -11.38 -18.48
C GLY A 21 0.03 -11.15 -17.12
N GLU A 22 -0.37 -12.25 -16.47
CA GLU A 22 -1.07 -12.24 -15.18
C GLU A 22 -0.23 -11.61 -14.05
N VAL A 23 1.11 -11.75 -14.11
CA VAL A 23 2.01 -11.12 -13.15
C VAL A 23 1.98 -9.60 -13.31
N ALA A 24 2.06 -9.10 -14.54
CA ALA A 24 1.92 -7.69 -14.85
C ALA A 24 0.54 -7.15 -14.38
N ALA A 25 -0.55 -7.89 -14.65
CA ALA A 25 -1.90 -7.52 -14.21
C ALA A 25 -2.00 -7.33 -12.69
N ARG A 26 -1.39 -8.22 -11.89
CA ARG A 26 -1.35 -8.07 -10.42
C ARG A 26 -0.61 -6.82 -9.99
N LYS A 27 0.50 -6.50 -10.66
CA LYS A 27 1.27 -5.28 -10.38
C LYS A 27 0.49 -4.02 -10.75
N VAL A 28 -0.19 -4.04 -11.91
CA VAL A 28 -1.08 -2.95 -12.34
C VAL A 28 -2.18 -2.70 -11.30
N CYS A 29 -2.89 -3.74 -10.85
CA CYS A 29 -3.92 -3.59 -9.82
C CYS A 29 -3.35 -2.97 -8.53
N GLY A 30 -2.20 -3.44 -8.06
CA GLY A 30 -1.57 -2.89 -6.85
C GLY A 30 -1.16 -1.43 -6.97
N LEU A 31 -0.74 -0.98 -8.15
CA LEU A 31 -0.45 0.44 -8.43
C LEU A 31 -1.73 1.28 -8.49
N LEU A 32 -2.80 0.75 -9.12
CA LEU A 32 -4.12 1.41 -9.16
C LEU A 32 -4.72 1.55 -7.76
N ASP A 33 -4.62 0.52 -6.92
CA ASP A 33 -5.06 0.56 -5.51
C ASP A 33 -4.34 1.66 -4.70
N ALA A 34 -3.12 2.02 -5.11
CA ALA A 34 -2.34 3.11 -4.52
C ALA A 34 -2.58 4.49 -5.20
N GLY A 35 -3.57 4.61 -6.08
CA GLY A 35 -3.93 5.85 -6.76
C GLY A 35 -2.98 6.27 -7.89
N ALA A 36 -2.11 5.37 -8.37
CA ALA A 36 -1.17 5.68 -9.43
C ALA A 36 -1.86 5.82 -10.81
N VAL A 37 -1.29 6.68 -11.66
CA VAL A 37 -1.59 6.74 -13.09
C VAL A 37 -0.73 5.70 -13.80
N VAL A 38 -1.35 4.61 -14.26
CA VAL A 38 -0.62 3.45 -14.77
C VAL A 38 -0.64 3.41 -16.29
N GLU A 39 0.55 3.25 -16.88
CA GLU A 39 0.75 3.00 -18.30
C GLU A 39 1.38 1.62 -18.51
N VAL A 40 0.75 0.78 -19.34
CA VAL A 40 1.21 -0.58 -19.66
C VAL A 40 1.76 -0.61 -21.08
N ILE A 41 2.95 -1.20 -21.25
CA ILE A 41 3.61 -1.38 -22.55
C ILE A 41 3.81 -2.88 -22.77
N ALA A 42 3.13 -3.46 -23.74
CA ALA A 42 3.26 -4.87 -24.09
C ALA A 42 2.70 -5.13 -25.49
N PRO A 43 3.30 -6.03 -26.30
CA PRO A 43 2.74 -6.40 -27.61
C PRO A 43 1.42 -7.18 -27.51
N GLU A 44 1.25 -7.92 -26.40
CA GLU A 44 0.06 -8.73 -26.11
C GLU A 44 -0.27 -8.62 -24.62
N VAL A 45 -1.57 -8.68 -24.29
CA VAL A 45 -2.02 -8.54 -22.91
C VAL A 45 -3.09 -9.57 -22.54
N CYS A 46 -3.11 -9.96 -21.27
CA CYS A 46 -4.17 -10.82 -20.73
C CYS A 46 -5.51 -10.06 -20.63
N LYS A 47 -6.60 -10.82 -20.47
CA LYS A 47 -7.97 -10.29 -20.40
C LYS A 47 -8.12 -9.21 -19.32
N LYS A 48 -7.47 -9.35 -18.17
CA LYS A 48 -7.56 -8.38 -17.08
C LYS A 48 -7.01 -7.02 -17.49
N ILE A 49 -5.85 -6.97 -18.14
CA ILE A 49 -5.24 -5.70 -18.60
C ILE A 49 -6.10 -5.07 -19.69
N SER A 50 -6.60 -5.86 -20.66
CA SER A 50 -7.46 -5.33 -21.73
C SER A 50 -8.77 -4.75 -21.16
N THR A 51 -9.37 -5.38 -20.15
CA THR A 51 -10.55 -4.86 -19.45
C THR A 51 -10.24 -3.51 -18.77
N LEU A 52 -9.13 -3.42 -18.02
CA LEU A 52 -8.74 -2.17 -17.36
C LEU A 52 -8.49 -1.03 -18.35
N ALA A 53 -7.94 -1.35 -19.53
CA ALA A 53 -7.75 -0.38 -20.60
C ALA A 53 -9.08 0.07 -21.21
N ALA A 54 -10.02 -0.85 -21.47
CA ALA A 54 -11.36 -0.55 -21.96
C ALA A 54 -12.16 0.34 -20.97
N GLU A 55 -11.97 0.11 -19.66
CA GLU A 55 -12.53 0.91 -18.57
C GLU A 55 -11.79 2.27 -18.37
N LYS A 56 -10.79 2.57 -19.19
CA LYS A 56 -9.96 3.79 -19.10
C LYS A 56 -9.23 3.95 -17.73
N LYS A 57 -9.04 2.87 -17.01
CA LYS A 57 -8.30 2.87 -15.73
C LYS A 57 -6.78 2.92 -15.92
N ILE A 58 -6.31 2.52 -17.11
CA ILE A 58 -4.90 2.54 -17.49
C ILE A 58 -4.76 3.05 -18.92
N THR A 59 -3.56 3.54 -19.24
CA THR A 59 -3.13 3.73 -20.64
C THR A 59 -2.45 2.45 -21.10
N LEU A 60 -2.87 1.90 -22.25
CA LEU A 60 -2.31 0.69 -22.83
C LEU A 60 -1.66 1.01 -24.18
N ARG A 61 -0.39 0.62 -24.33
CA ARG A 61 0.34 0.62 -25.60
C ARG A 61 0.62 -0.80 -26.06
N LEU A 62 -0.07 -1.25 -27.10
CA LEU A 62 0.12 -2.57 -27.69
C LEU A 62 1.35 -2.58 -28.62
N GLU A 63 2.53 -2.49 -28.04
CA GLU A 63 3.79 -2.39 -28.77
C GLU A 63 4.98 -2.96 -27.98
N LYS A 64 6.09 -3.21 -28.65
CA LYS A 64 7.35 -3.62 -28.01
C LYS A 64 7.92 -2.46 -27.19
N TYR A 65 8.55 -2.81 -26.08
CA TYR A 65 9.26 -1.86 -25.23
C TYR A 65 10.41 -1.17 -25.96
N SER A 66 10.55 0.12 -25.76
CA SER A 66 11.78 0.89 -26.02
C SER A 66 11.93 1.99 -24.95
N ALA A 67 13.17 2.43 -24.69
CA ALA A 67 13.46 3.36 -23.60
C ALA A 67 12.82 4.74 -23.80
N GLU A 68 12.56 5.16 -25.05
CA GLU A 68 11.93 6.43 -25.36
C GLU A 68 10.45 6.47 -24.94
N LYS A 69 9.84 5.30 -24.71
CA LYS A 69 8.41 5.20 -24.37
C LYS A 69 8.14 5.42 -22.90
N ILE A 70 9.17 5.38 -22.06
CA ILE A 70 9.05 5.72 -20.65
C ILE A 70 9.62 7.13 -20.42
N SER A 71 8.83 7.98 -19.78
CA SER A 71 9.19 9.36 -19.46
C SER A 71 8.53 9.77 -18.14
N ASP A 72 9.17 10.60 -17.36
CA ASP A 72 8.62 11.26 -16.18
C ASP A 72 7.68 10.39 -15.32
N GLY A 73 8.24 9.46 -14.58
CA GLY A 73 7.50 8.57 -13.70
C GLY A 73 8.28 8.22 -12.45
N VAL A 74 7.60 7.57 -11.50
CA VAL A 74 8.20 7.19 -10.22
C VAL A 74 8.60 5.72 -10.20
N ILE A 75 7.70 4.84 -10.67
CA ILE A 75 7.92 3.39 -10.65
C ILE A 75 7.90 2.83 -12.08
N LEU A 76 8.84 1.93 -12.33
CA LEU A 76 8.89 1.09 -13.52
C LEU A 76 8.92 -0.38 -13.10
N ILE A 77 7.98 -1.17 -13.60
CA ILE A 77 7.91 -2.61 -13.34
C ILE A 77 8.23 -3.38 -14.61
N ALA A 78 9.27 -4.22 -14.56
CA ALA A 78 9.62 -5.17 -15.60
C ALA A 78 9.00 -6.53 -15.28
N ALA A 79 7.95 -6.90 -16.00
CA ALA A 79 7.18 -8.13 -15.81
C ALA A 79 7.00 -8.90 -17.12
N THR A 80 8.08 -9.04 -17.89
CA THR A 80 8.11 -9.81 -19.14
C THR A 80 8.69 -11.21 -18.89
N ASN A 81 8.45 -12.14 -19.82
CA ASN A 81 9.03 -13.48 -19.81
C ASN A 81 10.48 -13.50 -20.37
N ASN A 82 11.03 -12.36 -20.74
CA ASN A 82 12.37 -12.25 -21.32
C ASN A 82 13.33 -11.60 -20.32
N HIS A 83 14.23 -12.40 -19.74
CA HIS A 83 15.21 -11.95 -18.74
C HIS A 83 16.14 -10.84 -19.24
N GLU A 84 16.60 -10.93 -20.49
CA GLU A 84 17.50 -9.91 -21.05
C GLU A 84 16.77 -8.57 -21.26
N LEU A 85 15.52 -8.63 -21.70
CA LEU A 85 14.65 -7.45 -21.77
C LEU A 85 14.42 -6.85 -20.37
N ASN A 86 14.15 -7.68 -19.35
CA ASN A 86 13.96 -7.21 -17.99
C ASN A 86 15.23 -6.54 -17.42
N LYS A 87 16.43 -7.07 -17.71
CA LYS A 87 17.70 -6.41 -17.37
C LYS A 87 17.86 -5.06 -18.08
N LYS A 88 17.51 -5.01 -19.36
CA LYS A 88 17.54 -3.76 -20.12
C LYS A 88 16.59 -2.73 -19.52
N ILE A 89 15.34 -3.11 -19.19
CA ILE A 89 14.34 -2.24 -18.56
C ILE A 89 14.86 -1.70 -17.22
N LEU A 90 15.54 -2.54 -16.41
CA LEU A 90 16.18 -2.13 -15.16
C LEU A 90 17.23 -1.04 -15.40
N SER A 91 18.13 -1.27 -16.36
CA SER A 91 19.18 -0.29 -16.71
C SER A 91 18.59 1.03 -17.22
N ASP A 92 17.65 0.96 -18.18
CA ASP A 92 17.00 2.12 -18.77
C ASP A 92 16.23 2.93 -17.72
N GLY A 93 15.53 2.23 -16.81
CA GLY A 93 14.77 2.85 -15.74
C GLY A 93 15.66 3.57 -14.72
N ARG A 94 16.77 2.95 -14.31
CA ARG A 94 17.76 3.58 -13.41
C ARG A 94 18.39 4.84 -14.03
N GLN A 95 18.70 4.80 -15.32
CA GLN A 95 19.22 5.98 -16.03
C GLN A 95 18.22 7.15 -16.06
N LYS A 96 16.94 6.84 -15.99
CA LYS A 96 15.85 7.83 -15.95
C LYS A 96 15.31 8.12 -14.53
N ASN A 97 16.04 7.68 -13.50
CA ASN A 97 15.70 7.88 -12.08
C ASN A 97 14.37 7.24 -11.62
N PHE A 98 13.95 6.15 -12.27
CA PHE A 98 12.85 5.34 -11.76
C PHE A 98 13.31 4.45 -10.61
N LEU A 99 12.41 4.18 -9.66
CA LEU A 99 12.50 3.00 -8.83
C LEU A 99 12.02 1.79 -9.64
N VAL A 100 12.89 0.81 -9.85
CA VAL A 100 12.59 -0.32 -10.73
C VAL A 100 12.36 -1.61 -9.93
N ASN A 101 11.25 -2.29 -10.23
CA ASN A 101 10.99 -3.64 -9.76
C ASN A 101 11.02 -4.62 -10.93
N VAL A 102 11.84 -5.64 -10.83
CA VAL A 102 11.91 -6.74 -11.79
C VAL A 102 11.29 -7.99 -11.15
N VAL A 103 10.39 -8.66 -11.86
CA VAL A 103 9.68 -9.82 -11.30
C VAL A 103 10.61 -10.95 -10.91
N GLU A 104 11.65 -11.19 -11.71
CA GLU A 104 12.71 -12.17 -11.45
C GLU A 104 14.05 -11.52 -11.68
N GLY A 105 14.80 -11.28 -10.60
CA GLY A 105 16.15 -10.70 -10.67
C GLY A 105 16.38 -9.54 -9.71
N GLU A 106 17.39 -8.75 -10.02
CA GLU A 106 17.75 -7.56 -9.25
C GLU A 106 16.64 -6.49 -9.33
N SER A 107 16.35 -5.86 -8.22
CA SER A 107 15.33 -4.82 -8.10
C SER A 107 15.76 -3.75 -7.10
N ASP A 108 15.31 -2.50 -7.29
CA ASP A 108 15.58 -1.41 -6.35
C ASP A 108 14.68 -1.53 -5.12
N PHE A 109 13.51 -2.15 -5.26
CA PHE A 109 12.56 -2.36 -4.16
C PHE A 109 11.80 -3.69 -4.31
N ASN A 110 11.27 -4.17 -3.19
CA ASN A 110 10.35 -5.31 -3.16
C ASN A 110 8.95 -4.86 -2.78
N VAL A 111 7.95 -5.55 -3.33
CA VAL A 111 6.55 -5.38 -2.91
C VAL A 111 6.22 -6.46 -1.89
N PRO A 112 6.04 -6.12 -0.60
CA PRO A 112 5.77 -7.09 0.46
C PRO A 112 4.35 -7.66 0.36
N SER A 113 4.08 -8.76 1.07
CA SER A 113 2.72 -9.19 1.36
C SER A 113 2.03 -8.13 2.22
N LYS A 114 0.74 -7.87 1.99
CA LYS A 114 -0.01 -6.85 2.73
C LYS A 114 -1.36 -7.34 3.22
N ILE A 115 -1.80 -6.81 4.36
CA ILE A 115 -3.17 -6.79 4.82
C ILE A 115 -3.59 -5.33 4.83
N GLN A 116 -4.67 -5.01 4.12
CA GLN A 116 -5.16 -3.64 4.02
C GLN A 116 -6.65 -3.58 4.36
N ARG A 117 -7.02 -2.65 5.24
CA ARG A 117 -8.40 -2.40 5.67
C ARG A 117 -8.63 -0.88 5.71
N GLY A 118 -9.08 -0.32 4.59
CA GLY A 118 -9.07 1.14 4.42
C GLY A 118 -7.64 1.68 4.52
N ASP A 119 -7.42 2.66 5.41
CA ASP A 119 -6.11 3.29 5.64
C ASP A 119 -5.19 2.45 6.55
N PHE A 120 -5.74 1.42 7.22
CA PHE A 120 -4.91 0.48 7.97
C PHE A 120 -4.15 -0.42 7.01
N LEU A 121 -2.83 -0.36 7.08
CA LEU A 121 -1.92 -1.15 6.26
C LEU A 121 -0.89 -1.88 7.13
N LEU A 122 -0.90 -3.21 7.09
CA LEU A 122 0.13 -4.08 7.65
C LEU A 122 0.91 -4.75 6.52
N THR A 123 2.24 -4.62 6.53
CA THR A 123 3.11 -5.23 5.53
C THR A 123 4.01 -6.28 6.15
N ILE A 124 4.20 -7.41 5.44
CA ILE A 124 5.01 -8.54 5.87
C ILE A 124 6.10 -8.79 4.82
N SER A 125 7.35 -8.60 5.22
CA SER A 125 8.51 -8.81 4.36
C SER A 125 9.48 -9.80 5.00
N THR A 126 10.03 -10.71 4.20
CA THR A 126 11.12 -11.62 4.57
C THR A 126 12.44 -11.19 3.95
N GLY A 127 12.51 -9.95 3.43
CA GLY A 127 13.71 -9.47 2.73
C GLY A 127 14.05 -10.26 1.46
N GLY A 128 13.05 -10.94 0.86
CA GLY A 128 13.25 -11.81 -0.31
C GLY A 128 13.61 -13.25 0.03
N SER A 129 13.82 -13.59 1.32
CA SER A 129 14.25 -14.94 1.74
C SER A 129 13.19 -16.02 1.52
N SER A 130 11.91 -15.70 1.70
CA SER A 130 10.82 -16.68 1.51
C SER A 130 9.47 -16.01 1.21
N PRO A 131 9.08 -15.92 -0.06
CA PRO A 131 7.73 -15.45 -0.43
C PRO A 131 6.62 -16.34 0.16
N ALA A 132 6.85 -17.65 0.27
CA ALA A 132 5.90 -18.60 0.87
C ALA A 132 5.67 -18.31 2.36
N PHE A 133 6.74 -17.99 3.10
CA PHE A 133 6.63 -17.66 4.52
C PHE A 133 5.89 -16.34 4.75
N SER A 134 6.16 -15.29 3.97
CA SER A 134 5.42 -14.03 4.07
C SER A 134 3.94 -14.20 3.72
N LYS A 135 3.60 -15.07 2.77
CA LYS A 135 2.22 -15.45 2.46
C LYS A 135 1.57 -16.19 3.64
N PHE A 136 2.25 -17.19 4.19
CA PHE A 136 1.78 -17.96 5.35
C PHE A 136 1.48 -17.04 6.54
N VAL A 137 2.41 -16.15 6.90
CA VAL A 137 2.21 -15.19 7.99
C VAL A 137 1.03 -14.26 7.70
N ARG A 138 0.90 -13.75 6.47
CA ARG A 138 -0.24 -12.94 6.06
C ARG A 138 -1.57 -13.67 6.27
N GLU A 139 -1.69 -14.91 5.81
CA GLU A 139 -2.92 -15.71 5.90
C GLU A 139 -3.33 -15.99 7.35
N ASN A 140 -2.36 -16.18 8.25
CA ASN A 140 -2.63 -16.33 9.68
C ASN A 140 -3.06 -15.01 10.34
N LEU A 141 -2.40 -13.90 10.03
CA LEU A 141 -2.72 -12.60 10.61
C LEU A 141 -4.01 -11.98 10.03
N GLU A 142 -4.42 -12.38 8.83
CA GLU A 142 -5.58 -11.81 8.15
C GLU A 142 -6.90 -12.01 8.92
N GLN A 143 -6.98 -13.09 9.73
CA GLN A 143 -8.10 -13.35 10.63
C GLN A 143 -8.10 -12.45 11.87
N ASP A 144 -6.91 -12.03 12.31
CA ASP A 144 -6.75 -11.13 13.45
C ASP A 144 -7.01 -9.66 13.07
N PHE A 145 -6.76 -9.31 11.82
CA PHE A 145 -6.93 -7.95 11.28
C PHE A 145 -8.04 -7.93 10.22
N ASP A 146 -9.28 -8.07 10.68
CA ASP A 146 -10.45 -8.02 9.82
C ASP A 146 -10.88 -6.58 9.46
N LYS A 147 -12.06 -6.39 8.87
CA LYS A 147 -12.59 -5.08 8.50
C LYS A 147 -12.74 -4.11 9.68
N ASN A 148 -12.94 -4.64 10.90
CA ASN A 148 -13.19 -3.81 12.08
C ASN A 148 -11.97 -2.96 12.45
N PHE A 149 -10.74 -3.40 12.13
CA PHE A 149 -9.55 -2.57 12.33
C PHE A 149 -9.54 -1.33 11.42
N GLY A 150 -10.02 -1.45 10.19
CA GLY A 150 -10.18 -0.30 9.31
C GLY A 150 -11.23 0.69 9.83
N GLU A 151 -12.36 0.18 10.29
CA GLU A 151 -13.42 1.01 10.89
C GLU A 151 -12.95 1.64 12.22
N GLY A 152 -12.27 0.87 13.07
CA GLY A 152 -11.66 1.40 14.30
C GLY A 152 -10.67 2.54 14.03
N LEU A 153 -9.84 2.43 12.98
CA LEU A 153 -8.94 3.50 12.58
C LEU A 153 -9.71 4.76 12.12
N LYS A 154 -10.86 4.62 11.44
CA LYS A 154 -11.70 5.76 11.06
C LYS A 154 -12.24 6.50 12.30
N ILE A 155 -12.69 5.75 13.32
CA ILE A 155 -13.13 6.33 14.59
C ILE A 155 -11.98 7.12 15.24
N ILE A 156 -10.81 6.51 15.39
CA ILE A 156 -9.62 7.18 15.94
C ILE A 156 -9.28 8.46 15.13
N SER A 157 -9.32 8.38 13.81
CA SER A 157 -8.99 9.51 12.92
C SER A 157 -10.01 10.65 13.06
N HIS A 158 -11.29 10.33 13.26
CA HIS A 158 -12.36 11.31 13.52
C HIS A 158 -12.05 12.11 14.79
N TYR A 159 -11.84 11.43 15.91
CA TYR A 159 -11.58 12.06 17.20
C TYR A 159 -10.20 12.72 17.30
N ARG A 160 -9.25 12.32 16.45
CA ARG A 160 -7.91 12.90 16.47
C ARG A 160 -7.91 14.42 16.28
N GLN A 161 -8.81 14.94 15.44
CA GLN A 161 -8.92 16.38 15.21
C GLN A 161 -9.50 17.09 16.41
N GLU A 162 -10.51 16.50 17.07
CA GLU A 162 -11.11 17.05 18.28
C GLU A 162 -10.09 17.10 19.43
N VAL A 163 -9.41 15.98 19.68
CA VAL A 163 -8.30 15.91 20.65
C VAL A 163 -7.25 16.98 20.39
N LYS A 164 -6.96 17.25 19.12
CA LYS A 164 -5.97 18.27 18.73
C LYS A 164 -6.46 19.70 19.01
N ASN A 165 -7.76 19.93 18.92
CA ASN A 165 -8.37 21.21 19.22
C ASN A 165 -8.45 21.50 20.74
N ILE A 166 -8.69 20.46 21.54
CA ILE A 166 -8.81 20.58 23.02
C ILE A 166 -7.42 20.58 23.66
N LEU A 167 -6.58 19.61 23.33
CA LEU A 167 -5.24 19.46 23.88
C LEU A 167 -4.19 20.12 22.98
N GLN A 168 -3.81 21.36 23.29
CA GLN A 168 -2.84 22.12 22.49
C GLN A 168 -1.42 21.55 22.60
N ASN A 169 -1.05 20.97 23.75
CA ASN A 169 0.27 20.41 24.00
C ASN A 169 0.43 19.01 23.36
N HIS A 170 1.59 18.75 22.75
CA HIS A 170 1.90 17.47 22.13
C HIS A 170 1.99 16.32 23.14
N GLU A 171 2.58 16.55 24.32
CA GLU A 171 2.74 15.49 25.33
C GLU A 171 1.39 15.07 25.93
N ASP A 172 0.44 16.02 26.11
CA ASP A 172 -0.90 15.72 26.61
C ASP A 172 -1.69 14.87 25.60
N ARG A 173 -1.59 15.19 24.30
CA ARG A 173 -2.18 14.34 23.24
C ARG A 173 -1.58 12.93 23.21
N LYS A 174 -0.28 12.82 23.40
CA LYS A 174 0.42 11.52 23.45
C LYS A 174 -0.01 10.72 24.68
N LYS A 175 -0.16 11.36 25.84
CA LYS A 175 -0.68 10.76 27.06
C LYS A 175 -2.10 10.25 26.85
N PHE A 176 -3.00 11.10 26.33
CA PHE A 176 -4.39 10.75 26.01
C PHE A 176 -4.48 9.47 25.18
N TRP A 177 -3.80 9.43 24.03
CA TRP A 177 -3.87 8.27 23.14
C TRP A 177 -3.25 7.01 23.76
N ARG A 178 -2.23 7.13 24.58
CA ARG A 178 -1.63 6.01 25.29
C ARG A 178 -2.57 5.41 26.33
N GLU A 179 -3.39 6.22 26.98
CA GLU A 179 -4.40 5.76 27.94
C GLU A 179 -5.59 5.10 27.27
N ILE A 180 -5.92 5.51 26.05
CA ILE A 180 -7.03 4.96 25.25
C ILE A 180 -6.64 3.68 24.50
N LEU A 181 -5.49 3.67 23.84
CA LEU A 181 -5.05 2.57 22.98
C LEU A 181 -4.44 1.43 23.82
N THR A 182 -5.28 0.80 24.61
CA THR A 182 -4.96 -0.28 25.53
C THR A 182 -5.21 -1.68 24.93
N PRO A 183 -4.77 -2.77 25.57
CA PRO A 183 -5.15 -4.12 25.18
C PRO A 183 -6.67 -4.36 25.18
N GLU A 184 -7.44 -3.61 25.95
CA GLU A 184 -8.90 -3.68 25.94
C GLU A 184 -9.48 -3.09 24.66
N MET A 185 -9.01 -1.92 24.24
CA MET A 185 -9.37 -1.32 22.96
C MET A 185 -9.09 -2.27 21.80
N TRP A 186 -7.94 -2.95 21.83
CA TRP A 186 -7.61 -3.99 20.86
C TRP A 186 -8.64 -5.12 20.81
N LYS A 187 -9.12 -5.60 21.99
CA LYS A 187 -10.16 -6.65 22.07
C LYS A 187 -11.48 -6.17 21.48
N LEU A 188 -11.86 -4.90 21.73
CA LEU A 188 -13.07 -4.31 21.18
C LEU A 188 -13.02 -4.26 19.65
N PHE A 189 -11.89 -3.86 19.06
CA PHE A 189 -11.71 -3.89 17.60
C PHE A 189 -11.80 -5.30 17.04
N LYS A 190 -11.14 -6.29 17.66
CA LYS A 190 -11.24 -7.69 17.25
C LYS A 190 -12.67 -8.26 17.35
N ALA A 191 -13.42 -7.86 18.36
CA ALA A 191 -14.80 -8.30 18.56
C ALA A 191 -15.81 -7.53 17.68
N GLY A 192 -15.38 -6.46 16.99
CA GLY A 192 -16.28 -5.58 16.24
C GLY A 192 -17.17 -4.71 17.10
N GLU A 193 -16.83 -4.55 18.41
CA GLU A 193 -17.58 -3.73 19.37
C GLU A 193 -17.21 -2.25 19.22
N LEU A 194 -17.42 -1.71 18.03
CA LEU A 194 -16.96 -0.38 17.63
C LEU A 194 -17.65 0.74 18.39
N GLU A 195 -18.94 0.58 18.72
CA GLU A 195 -19.69 1.56 19.51
C GLU A 195 -19.12 1.71 20.92
N LYS A 196 -18.70 0.58 21.55
CA LYS A 196 -18.06 0.62 22.87
C LYS A 196 -16.68 1.26 22.79
N ALA A 197 -15.92 0.95 21.74
CA ALA A 197 -14.62 1.56 21.50
C ALA A 197 -14.73 3.09 21.31
N GLU A 198 -15.71 3.54 20.55
CA GLU A 198 -16.02 4.95 20.35
C GLU A 198 -16.44 5.64 21.64
N ALA A 199 -17.30 5.01 22.43
CA ALA A 199 -17.77 5.55 23.73
C ALA A 199 -16.60 5.77 24.71
N ILE A 200 -15.60 4.88 24.74
CA ILE A 200 -14.39 5.06 25.56
C ILE A 200 -13.65 6.34 25.15
N ILE A 201 -13.45 6.55 23.85
CA ILE A 201 -12.74 7.73 23.34
C ILE A 201 -13.51 9.00 23.70
N LYS A 202 -14.83 9.00 23.47
CA LYS A 202 -15.71 10.13 23.75
C LYS A 202 -15.73 10.50 25.23
N ASN A 203 -15.94 9.54 26.12
CA ASN A 203 -15.97 9.76 27.57
C ASN A 203 -14.64 10.33 28.09
N ALA A 204 -13.51 9.84 27.57
CA ALA A 204 -12.22 10.38 27.94
C ALA A 204 -12.01 11.82 27.43
N LEU A 205 -12.52 12.13 26.25
CA LEU A 205 -12.44 13.48 25.70
C LEU A 205 -13.32 14.47 26.48
N ASP A 206 -14.53 14.06 26.86
CA ASP A 206 -15.45 14.86 27.68
C ASP A 206 -14.85 15.15 29.06
N SER A 207 -14.15 14.18 29.67
CA SER A 207 -13.47 14.33 30.96
C SER A 207 -12.35 15.38 30.90
N VAL A 208 -11.56 15.38 29.84
CA VAL A 208 -10.48 16.37 29.65
C VAL A 208 -11.05 17.77 29.39
N GLY A 209 -12.16 17.86 28.64
CA GLY A 209 -12.83 19.15 28.35
C GLY A 209 -13.48 19.82 29.56
N THR A 210 -13.74 19.06 30.64
CA THR A 210 -14.31 19.59 31.89
C THR A 210 -13.24 20.01 32.94
N GLU A 211 -11.99 19.61 32.75
CA GLU A 211 -10.87 19.99 33.63
C GLU A 211 -10.11 21.26 33.17
N LEU A 212 -10.46 21.81 32.00
CA LEU A 212 -9.90 23.03 31.41
C LEU A 212 -10.87 24.20 31.55
#